data_8a99ed2155783c256e635386f08e4de6
#
_entry.id   8a99ed2155783c256e635386f08e4de6
#
_cell.length_a   1.000
_cell.length_b   1.000
_cell.length_c   1.000
_cell.angle_alpha   90.00
_cell.angle_beta   90.00
_cell.angle_gamma   90.00
#
_symmetry.space_group_name_H-M   'P 1'
#
loop_
_entity.id
_entity.type
_entity.pdbx_description
1 polymer ?
#
loop_
_entity_poly.entity_id
_entity_poly.type
_entity_poly.pdbx_seq_one_letter_code
_entity_poly.pdbx_strand_id
1 'polypeptide(L)'
;LYSSAASDVYKRQDVYRSKVKDMLTYSSVTPFSGYSTYVDNGGEMRNIGVDVAVNARLLNTASLKWDLGITASHYKNKVTRLKGESYQTEIVGGTVLTEVGKPLGVFYGYRTNGVYSTETEAQTDGLNVRSGLKDLPFGAGDMRFVNMNGDEYIDEKDRTVIGDPNPDVYGGLNTRILWKNFTLSAQFTYSVGNDIYNYTRQTLEAMSGMENQTKAVMNRWRMDGQAASMPKATYGDPMQNSRFSDRWIEDGSFLKFKNLTLAYDVPIKKGIVTGLQVYAVAENLCTWTAYKGYDPESSISTSPLSYGIDSFTTPQARTFYIGLKLGL
;
A
#
# COMPACT_ATOMS: atom_id res chain seq x y z
N LEU A 1 35.98 10.87 36.68
CA LEU A 1 35.48 10.89 35.31
C LEU A 1 34.07 11.44 35.28
N TYR A 2 33.95 12.73 35.06
CA TYR A 2 32.62 13.33 34.84
C TYR A 2 32.15 12.94 33.46
N SER A 3 31.20 12.01 33.36
CA SER A 3 30.39 11.79 32.17
C SER A 3 29.35 12.92 32.08
N SER A 4 29.69 14.04 31.48
CA SER A 4 28.76 15.10 31.16
C SER A 4 28.15 14.88 29.77
N ALA A 5 27.81 13.65 29.45
CA ALA A 5 26.89 13.36 28.34
C ALA A 5 25.48 13.27 28.93
N ALA A 6 24.93 14.40 29.35
CA ALA A 6 23.49 14.51 29.53
C ALA A 6 22.88 14.39 28.15
N SER A 7 22.56 13.20 27.74
CA SER A 7 21.69 12.96 26.59
C SER A 7 20.29 13.38 27.02
N ASP A 8 19.82 14.52 26.53
CA ASP A 8 18.43 14.93 26.69
C ASP A 8 17.58 13.99 25.84
N VAL A 9 16.91 13.04 26.49
CA VAL A 9 15.96 12.14 25.83
C VAL A 9 14.55 12.59 26.19
N TYR A 10 13.81 13.01 25.19
CA TYR A 10 12.39 13.30 25.30
C TYR A 10 11.60 12.15 24.69
N LYS A 11 10.68 11.57 25.48
CA LYS A 11 9.81 10.48 25.07
C LYS A 11 8.36 10.88 25.25
N ARG A 12 7.57 10.70 24.21
CA ARG A 12 6.11 10.85 24.23
C ARG A 12 5.46 9.53 23.84
N GLN A 13 4.38 9.18 24.52
CA GLN A 13 3.58 7.99 24.26
C GLN A 13 2.12 8.38 24.39
N ASP A 14 1.34 8.03 23.38
CA ASP A 14 -0.10 8.22 23.39
C ASP A 14 -0.75 6.86 23.13
N VAL A 15 -1.73 6.49 23.96
CA VAL A 15 -2.58 5.32 23.74
C VAL A 15 -4.01 5.85 23.61
N TYR A 16 -4.66 5.48 22.53
CA TYR A 16 -5.99 6.00 22.23
C TYR A 16 -6.98 4.93 21.83
N ARG A 17 -8.24 5.23 22.10
CA ARG A 17 -9.39 4.48 21.60
C ARG A 17 -10.40 5.46 21.05
N SER A 18 -10.67 5.36 19.75
CA SER A 18 -11.68 6.16 19.06
C SER A 18 -12.85 5.27 18.64
N LYS A 19 -14.06 5.81 18.70
CA LYS A 19 -15.28 5.18 18.17
C LYS A 19 -15.95 6.16 17.21
N VAL A 20 -16.11 5.74 15.96
CA VAL A 20 -16.90 6.42 14.95
C VAL A 20 -18.29 5.83 14.98
N LYS A 21 -19.31 6.68 15.11
CA LYS A 21 -20.74 6.30 15.04
C LYS A 21 -21.36 6.95 13.82
N ASP A 22 -22.48 6.39 13.40
CA ASP A 22 -23.26 6.92 12.28
C ASP A 22 -22.44 7.12 11.00
N MET A 23 -21.53 6.19 10.77
CA MET A 23 -20.71 6.16 9.56
C MET A 23 -21.61 5.96 8.33
N LEU A 24 -21.36 6.76 7.30
CA LEU A 24 -22.05 6.59 6.02
C LEU A 24 -21.68 5.23 5.42
N THR A 25 -22.70 4.45 5.12
CA THR A 25 -22.56 3.10 4.54
C THR A 25 -23.47 2.97 3.33
N TYR A 26 -23.14 2.07 2.43
CA TYR A 26 -24.00 1.70 1.33
C TYR A 26 -24.87 0.53 1.76
N SER A 27 -26.17 0.70 1.63
CA SER A 27 -27.16 -0.35 1.89
C SER A 27 -27.81 -0.76 0.58
N SER A 28 -27.94 -2.06 0.36
CA SER A 28 -28.65 -2.58 -0.82
C SER A 28 -30.15 -2.32 -0.71
N VAL A 29 -30.79 -2.04 -1.84
CA VAL A 29 -32.24 -1.84 -1.94
C VAL A 29 -32.83 -2.97 -2.76
N THR A 30 -34.10 -3.28 -2.55
CA THR A 30 -34.80 -4.26 -3.37
C THR A 30 -34.79 -3.82 -4.84
N PRO A 31 -34.58 -4.74 -5.81
CA PRO A 31 -34.54 -4.40 -7.24
C PRO A 31 -35.74 -3.62 -7.77
N PHE A 32 -36.89 -3.76 -7.12
CA PHE A 32 -38.15 -3.06 -7.50
C PHE A 32 -38.10 -1.53 -7.27
N SER A 33 -37.13 -1.02 -6.49
CA SER A 33 -37.01 0.42 -6.21
C SER A 33 -36.40 1.23 -7.36
N GLY A 34 -35.81 0.58 -8.38
CA GLY A 34 -35.06 1.21 -9.46
C GLY A 34 -33.66 1.71 -9.06
N TYR A 35 -33.25 1.50 -7.79
CA TYR A 35 -31.91 1.81 -7.28
C TYR A 35 -31.26 0.53 -6.78
N SER A 36 -29.95 0.42 -6.95
CA SER A 36 -29.18 -0.72 -6.45
C SER A 36 -28.71 -0.53 -5.00
N THR A 37 -28.39 0.72 -4.65
CA THR A 37 -27.88 1.08 -3.33
C THR A 37 -28.36 2.46 -2.90
N TYR A 38 -28.40 2.72 -1.60
CA TYR A 38 -28.56 4.04 -1.02
C TYR A 38 -27.54 4.28 0.10
N VAL A 39 -27.22 5.55 0.33
CA VAL A 39 -26.32 5.94 1.42
C VAL A 39 -27.11 6.11 2.72
N ASP A 40 -26.61 5.54 3.80
CA ASP A 40 -27.26 5.54 5.09
C ASP A 40 -26.26 5.71 6.25
N ASN A 41 -26.75 6.21 7.38
CA ASN A 41 -26.00 6.33 8.63
C ASN A 41 -26.14 5.03 9.44
N GLY A 42 -25.50 3.95 8.99
CA GLY A 42 -25.73 2.62 9.54
C GLY A 42 -24.53 1.94 10.18
N GLY A 43 -23.33 2.53 10.05
CA GLY A 43 -22.10 1.90 10.48
C GLY A 43 -21.52 2.45 11.78
N GLU A 44 -20.82 1.56 12.50
CA GLU A 44 -19.94 1.94 13.60
C GLU A 44 -18.57 1.27 13.42
N MET A 45 -17.52 2.01 13.74
CA MET A 45 -16.14 1.53 13.70
C MET A 45 -15.40 1.93 14.96
N ARG A 46 -14.44 1.13 15.36
CA ARG A 46 -13.55 1.39 16.49
C ARG A 46 -12.11 1.33 16.04
N ASN A 47 -11.33 2.33 16.46
CA ASN A 47 -9.87 2.34 16.33
C ASN A 47 -9.23 2.27 17.72
N ILE A 48 -8.20 1.46 17.84
CA ILE A 48 -7.34 1.41 19.03
C ILE A 48 -5.92 1.53 18.50
N GLY A 49 -5.15 2.46 19.05
CA GLY A 49 -3.78 2.65 18.60
C GLY A 49 -2.84 3.12 19.70
N VAL A 50 -1.56 3.06 19.37
CA VAL A 50 -0.47 3.56 20.18
C VAL A 50 0.49 4.33 19.30
N ASP A 51 0.86 5.52 19.73
CA ASP A 51 1.86 6.37 19.10
C ASP A 51 3.03 6.55 20.05
N VAL A 52 4.24 6.41 19.52
CA VAL A 52 5.48 6.61 20.27
C VAL A 52 6.38 7.59 19.51
N ALA A 53 6.87 8.59 20.19
CA ALA A 53 7.88 9.49 19.68
C ALA A 53 9.05 9.55 20.68
N VAL A 54 10.26 9.37 20.17
CA VAL A 54 11.50 9.48 20.95
C VAL A 54 12.41 10.46 20.22
N ASN A 55 12.82 11.52 20.96
CA ASN A 55 13.83 12.47 20.48
C ASN A 55 14.99 12.43 21.47
N ALA A 56 16.16 12.19 20.96
CA ALA A 56 17.37 12.07 21.76
C ALA A 56 18.48 12.96 21.21
N ARG A 57 19.13 13.73 22.06
CA ARG A 57 20.40 14.36 21.75
C ARG A 57 21.53 13.40 22.10
N LEU A 58 22.04 12.71 21.08
CA LEU A 58 23.06 11.67 21.25
C LEU A 58 24.43 12.27 21.55
N LEU A 59 24.73 13.43 21.00
CA LEU A 59 25.97 14.17 21.25
C LEU A 59 25.64 15.64 21.44
N ASN A 60 26.30 16.26 22.43
CA ASN A 60 26.17 17.68 22.73
C ASN A 60 27.51 18.27 23.18
N THR A 61 28.38 18.48 22.22
CA THR A 61 29.67 19.14 22.45
C THR A 61 29.67 20.55 21.88
N ALA A 62 30.68 21.36 22.19
CA ALA A 62 30.79 22.72 21.66
C ALA A 62 30.84 22.77 20.12
N SER A 63 31.42 21.75 19.48
CA SER A 63 31.62 21.72 18.01
C SER A 63 30.75 20.73 17.27
N LEU A 64 30.12 19.76 17.96
CA LEU A 64 29.33 18.71 17.37
C LEU A 64 28.08 18.46 18.22
N LYS A 65 26.91 18.56 17.60
CA LYS A 65 25.63 18.16 18.19
C LYS A 65 24.96 17.16 17.25
N TRP A 66 24.39 16.11 17.82
CA TRP A 66 23.68 15.10 17.06
C TRP A 66 22.34 14.81 17.72
N ASP A 67 21.27 15.17 17.00
CA ASP A 67 19.89 14.91 17.39
C ASP A 67 19.32 13.77 16.54
N LEU A 68 18.61 12.83 17.18
CA LEU A 68 17.91 11.72 16.54
C LEU A 68 16.47 11.71 17.02
N GLY A 69 15.52 11.64 16.07
CA GLY A 69 14.09 11.50 16.34
C GLY A 69 13.55 10.25 15.67
N ILE A 70 12.76 9.47 16.39
CA ILE A 70 12.07 8.29 15.88
C ILE A 70 10.60 8.39 16.28
N THR A 71 9.71 8.16 15.32
CA THR A 71 8.28 8.02 15.55
C THR A 71 7.80 6.66 15.07
N ALA A 72 6.91 6.03 15.82
CA ALA A 72 6.27 4.78 15.45
C ALA A 72 4.81 4.82 15.89
N SER A 73 3.93 4.44 14.99
CA SER A 73 2.49 4.36 15.21
C SER A 73 1.97 2.98 14.82
N HIS A 74 1.11 2.42 15.65
CA HIS A 74 0.37 1.21 15.40
C HIS A 74 -1.09 1.44 15.69
N TYR A 75 -1.99 1.02 14.81
CA TYR A 75 -3.41 1.03 15.09
C TYR A 75 -4.10 -0.21 14.54
N LYS A 76 -5.22 -0.57 15.16
CA LYS A 76 -6.16 -1.55 14.65
C LYS A 76 -7.53 -0.91 14.53
N ASN A 77 -8.06 -0.92 13.32
CA ASN A 77 -9.44 -0.58 13.10
C ASN A 77 -10.31 -1.83 13.02
N LYS A 78 -11.57 -1.71 13.40
CA LYS A 78 -12.53 -2.79 13.33
C LYS A 78 -13.93 -2.23 13.16
N VAL A 79 -14.64 -2.69 12.13
CA VAL A 79 -16.06 -2.43 11.98
C VAL A 79 -16.80 -3.17 13.08
N THR A 80 -17.59 -2.46 13.88
CA THR A 80 -18.27 -3.01 15.05
C THR A 80 -19.77 -3.19 14.84
N ARG A 81 -20.38 -2.42 13.92
CA ARG A 81 -21.79 -2.53 13.55
C ARG A 81 -22.02 -2.07 12.12
N LEU A 82 -22.92 -2.73 11.42
CA LEU A 82 -23.52 -2.34 10.15
C LEU A 82 -25.03 -2.58 10.21
N LYS A 83 -25.81 -1.98 9.31
CA LYS A 83 -27.25 -2.30 9.18
C LYS A 83 -27.51 -3.68 8.57
N GLY A 84 -26.57 -4.19 7.75
CA GLY A 84 -26.50 -5.57 7.29
C GLY A 84 -25.26 -6.24 7.89
N GLU A 85 -24.94 -7.46 7.46
CA GLU A 85 -23.73 -8.17 7.90
C GLU A 85 -22.49 -7.66 7.22
N SER A 86 -22.60 -7.37 5.93
CA SER A 86 -21.49 -6.88 5.09
C SER A 86 -22.04 -6.15 3.85
N TYR A 87 -21.16 -5.36 3.23
CA TYR A 87 -21.38 -4.85 1.87
C TYR A 87 -20.04 -4.78 1.11
N GLN A 88 -20.15 -4.86 -0.20
CA GLN A 88 -19.04 -4.76 -1.12
C GLN A 88 -19.05 -3.41 -1.82
N THR A 89 -17.88 -2.82 -1.98
CA THR A 89 -17.69 -1.57 -2.72
C THR A 89 -16.80 -1.86 -3.92
N GLU A 90 -17.32 -1.59 -5.12
CA GLU A 90 -16.53 -1.70 -6.34
C GLU A 90 -15.46 -0.61 -6.37
N ILE A 91 -14.26 -1.01 -6.69
CA ILE A 91 -13.10 -0.14 -6.90
C ILE A 91 -12.58 -0.36 -8.32
N VAL A 92 -11.56 0.39 -8.72
CA VAL A 92 -10.95 0.22 -10.04
C VAL A 92 -10.47 -1.22 -10.21
N GLY A 93 -11.15 -2.00 -11.05
CA GLY A 93 -10.79 -3.38 -11.37
C GLY A 93 -10.89 -4.41 -10.24
N GLY A 94 -11.49 -4.06 -9.11
CA GLY A 94 -11.57 -4.94 -7.94
C GLY A 94 -12.70 -4.60 -6.98
N THR A 95 -12.68 -5.20 -5.81
CA THR A 95 -13.74 -5.09 -4.79
C THR A 95 -13.13 -4.99 -3.40
N VAL A 96 -13.70 -4.14 -2.58
CA VAL A 96 -13.39 -3.98 -1.15
C VAL A 96 -14.56 -4.47 -0.32
N LEU A 97 -14.28 -5.22 0.73
CA LEU A 97 -15.28 -5.72 1.67
C LEU A 97 -15.33 -4.85 2.92
N THR A 98 -16.53 -4.49 3.33
CA THR A 98 -16.83 -3.95 4.65
C THR A 98 -17.72 -4.92 5.40
N GLU A 99 -17.20 -5.52 6.47
CA GLU A 99 -17.87 -6.59 7.24
C GLU A 99 -17.63 -6.38 8.72
N VAL A 100 -18.66 -6.69 9.52
CA VAL A 100 -18.55 -6.63 10.99
C VAL A 100 -17.45 -7.60 11.45
N GLY A 101 -16.55 -7.08 12.26
CA GLY A 101 -15.44 -7.87 12.80
C GLY A 101 -14.13 -7.73 12.07
N LYS A 102 -14.13 -7.22 10.83
CA LYS A 102 -12.94 -6.99 10.00
C LYS A 102 -12.47 -5.54 10.01
N PRO A 103 -11.23 -5.26 9.58
CA PRO A 103 -10.80 -3.91 9.27
C PRO A 103 -11.63 -3.30 8.12
N LEU A 104 -11.72 -1.97 8.08
CA LEU A 104 -12.34 -1.27 6.96
C LEU A 104 -11.39 -1.27 5.76
N GLY A 105 -11.94 -1.51 4.57
CA GLY A 105 -11.19 -1.36 3.32
C GLY A 105 -10.36 -2.58 2.90
N VAL A 106 -10.65 -3.78 3.41
CA VAL A 106 -9.92 -4.99 3.03
C VAL A 106 -10.25 -5.41 1.60
N PHE A 107 -9.23 -5.82 0.85
CA PHE A 107 -9.39 -6.33 -0.52
C PHE A 107 -10.09 -7.67 -0.52
N TYR A 108 -11.11 -7.82 -1.37
CA TYR A 108 -11.97 -8.98 -1.41
C TYR A 108 -12.04 -9.56 -2.82
N GLY A 109 -11.43 -10.71 -3.02
CA GLY A 109 -11.25 -11.31 -4.34
C GLY A 109 -10.91 -12.79 -4.27
N TYR A 110 -10.33 -13.31 -5.33
CA TYR A 110 -10.00 -14.72 -5.46
C TYR A 110 -8.58 -15.02 -4.98
N ARG A 111 -8.39 -16.22 -4.41
CA ARG A 111 -7.07 -16.78 -4.17
C ARG A 111 -6.62 -17.60 -5.34
N THR A 112 -5.32 -17.60 -5.61
CA THR A 112 -4.69 -18.37 -6.69
C THR A 112 -3.71 -19.40 -6.14
N ASN A 113 -3.56 -20.51 -6.87
CA ASN A 113 -2.60 -21.56 -6.57
C ASN A 113 -1.77 -21.89 -7.83
N GLY A 114 -1.17 -20.87 -8.45
CA GLY A 114 -0.36 -21.01 -9.66
C GLY A 114 -1.19 -21.14 -10.94
N VAL A 115 -0.64 -21.86 -11.90
CA VAL A 115 -1.17 -22.08 -13.25
C VAL A 115 -1.25 -23.57 -13.50
N TYR A 116 -2.29 -24.07 -14.14
CA TYR A 116 -2.37 -25.46 -14.58
C TYR A 116 -1.26 -25.74 -15.58
N SER A 117 -0.30 -26.59 -15.21
CA SER A 117 0.83 -26.90 -16.08
C SER A 117 0.42 -27.82 -17.21
N THR A 118 -0.54 -28.74 -16.97
CA THR A 118 -1.04 -29.74 -17.91
C THR A 118 -2.55 -29.75 -17.97
N GLU A 119 -3.07 -30.27 -19.08
CA GLU A 119 -4.50 -30.50 -19.26
C GLU A 119 -5.04 -31.51 -18.24
N THR A 120 -4.24 -32.50 -17.89
CA THR A 120 -4.61 -33.55 -16.89
C THR A 120 -4.82 -32.94 -15.50
N GLU A 121 -3.99 -31.96 -15.09
CA GLU A 121 -4.18 -31.25 -13.82
C GLU A 121 -5.53 -30.53 -13.79
N ALA A 122 -5.84 -29.78 -14.85
CA ALA A 122 -7.10 -29.04 -14.95
C ALA A 122 -8.32 -29.95 -14.95
N GLN A 123 -8.26 -31.06 -15.70
CA GLN A 123 -9.34 -32.04 -15.75
C GLN A 123 -9.52 -32.76 -14.40
N THR A 124 -8.45 -32.98 -13.65
CA THR A 124 -8.52 -33.63 -12.33
C THR A 124 -9.23 -32.73 -11.32
N ASP A 125 -8.98 -31.40 -11.36
CA ASP A 125 -9.69 -30.45 -10.53
C ASP A 125 -11.16 -30.27 -10.97
N GLY A 126 -11.44 -30.43 -12.27
CA GLY A 126 -12.80 -30.44 -12.85
C GLY A 126 -13.57 -29.10 -12.70
N LEU A 127 -12.85 -28.00 -12.48
CA LEU A 127 -13.46 -26.70 -12.22
C LEU A 127 -13.85 -25.99 -13.50
N ASN A 128 -14.92 -25.19 -13.41
CA ASN A 128 -15.48 -24.44 -14.52
C ASN A 128 -15.60 -22.95 -14.16
N VAL A 129 -15.63 -22.11 -15.18
CA VAL A 129 -16.08 -20.71 -15.06
C VAL A 129 -17.38 -20.53 -15.85
N ARG A 130 -18.34 -19.83 -15.24
CA ARG A 130 -19.59 -19.49 -15.94
C ARG A 130 -19.40 -18.24 -16.80
N SER A 131 -19.57 -18.39 -18.12
CA SER A 131 -19.52 -17.29 -19.07
C SER A 131 -20.86 -17.15 -19.78
N GLY A 132 -21.72 -16.28 -19.27
CA GLY A 132 -23.10 -16.15 -19.72
C GLY A 132 -23.92 -17.42 -19.46
N LEU A 133 -24.39 -18.06 -20.54
CA LEU A 133 -25.16 -19.31 -20.48
C LEU A 133 -24.28 -20.58 -20.68
N LYS A 134 -22.96 -20.42 -20.77
CA LYS A 134 -22.04 -21.52 -21.02
C LYS A 134 -21.10 -21.72 -19.84
N ASP A 135 -20.88 -22.95 -19.50
CA ASP A 135 -19.83 -23.36 -18.58
C ASP A 135 -18.57 -23.67 -19.40
N LEU A 136 -17.47 -23.06 -19.04
CA LEU A 136 -16.17 -23.23 -19.67
C LEU A 136 -15.25 -23.93 -18.69
N PRO A 137 -14.76 -25.16 -19.00
CA PRO A 137 -13.80 -25.84 -18.12
C PRO A 137 -12.43 -25.12 -18.19
N PHE A 138 -11.77 -25.04 -17.04
CA PHE A 138 -10.37 -24.62 -17.03
C PHE A 138 -9.52 -25.70 -17.73
N GLY A 139 -8.46 -25.24 -18.41
CA GLY A 139 -7.54 -26.09 -19.14
C GLY A 139 -6.08 -25.72 -18.87
N ALA A 140 -5.16 -26.45 -19.50
CA ALA A 140 -3.75 -26.15 -19.40
C ALA A 140 -3.44 -24.67 -19.72
N GLY A 141 -2.58 -24.07 -18.89
CA GLY A 141 -2.20 -22.67 -18.99
C GLY A 141 -3.17 -21.69 -18.37
N ASP A 142 -4.32 -22.09 -17.86
CA ASP A 142 -5.21 -21.21 -17.13
C ASP A 142 -4.75 -21.01 -15.68
N MET A 143 -5.15 -19.89 -15.08
CA MET A 143 -4.91 -19.63 -13.66
C MET A 143 -5.70 -20.63 -12.81
N ARG A 144 -5.03 -21.25 -11.88
CA ARG A 144 -5.64 -22.16 -10.90
C ARG A 144 -6.15 -21.35 -9.73
N PHE A 145 -7.47 -21.14 -9.66
CA PHE A 145 -8.12 -20.48 -8.54
C PHE A 145 -8.47 -21.49 -7.44
N VAL A 146 -8.50 -21.01 -6.20
CA VAL A 146 -8.88 -21.83 -5.06
C VAL A 146 -10.40 -21.85 -4.95
N ASN A 147 -10.97 -23.05 -5.04
CA ASN A 147 -12.39 -23.30 -4.78
C ASN A 147 -12.62 -23.32 -3.26
N MET A 148 -13.34 -22.33 -2.76
CA MET A 148 -13.56 -22.11 -1.31
C MET A 148 -14.79 -22.85 -0.78
N ASN A 149 -15.79 -23.09 -1.61
CA ASN A 149 -17.05 -23.73 -1.24
C ASN A 149 -17.14 -25.20 -1.64
N GLY A 150 -16.23 -25.69 -2.48
CA GLY A 150 -16.13 -27.10 -2.91
C GLY A 150 -17.16 -27.50 -3.95
N ASP A 151 -17.77 -26.55 -4.69
CA ASP A 151 -18.61 -26.85 -5.83
C ASP A 151 -17.79 -26.97 -7.15
N GLU A 152 -18.43 -27.10 -8.29
CA GLU A 152 -17.74 -27.28 -9.59
C GLU A 152 -17.38 -25.98 -10.29
N TYR A 153 -17.61 -24.82 -9.65
CA TYR A 153 -17.47 -23.51 -10.27
C TYR A 153 -16.51 -22.62 -9.49
N ILE A 154 -15.83 -21.73 -10.20
CA ILE A 154 -15.15 -20.58 -9.60
C ILE A 154 -16.02 -19.36 -9.83
N ASP A 155 -16.77 -18.97 -8.81
CA ASP A 155 -17.74 -17.88 -8.85
C ASP A 155 -17.59 -16.91 -7.65
N GLU A 156 -18.57 -16.07 -7.41
CA GLU A 156 -18.53 -15.07 -6.34
C GLU A 156 -18.43 -15.65 -4.93
N LYS A 157 -18.82 -16.91 -4.75
CA LYS A 157 -18.76 -17.61 -3.45
C LYS A 157 -17.33 -18.01 -3.06
N ASP A 158 -16.40 -18.03 -4.04
CA ASP A 158 -14.99 -18.31 -3.81
C ASP A 158 -14.17 -17.09 -3.44
N ARG A 159 -14.81 -15.92 -3.41
CA ARG A 159 -14.15 -14.71 -2.97
C ARG A 159 -13.87 -14.74 -1.47
N THR A 160 -12.72 -14.24 -1.08
CA THR A 160 -12.29 -14.10 0.31
C THR A 160 -11.46 -12.83 0.50
N VAL A 161 -11.10 -12.50 1.73
CA VAL A 161 -10.14 -11.42 1.98
C VAL A 161 -8.77 -11.86 1.47
N ILE A 162 -8.22 -11.06 0.56
CA ILE A 162 -6.95 -11.33 -0.13
C ILE A 162 -5.85 -10.34 0.24
N GLY A 163 -6.17 -9.26 0.97
CA GLY A 163 -5.19 -8.29 1.46
C GLY A 163 -5.81 -7.22 2.35
N ASP A 164 -4.96 -6.55 3.12
CA ASP A 164 -5.33 -5.44 4.02
C ASP A 164 -4.42 -4.24 3.72
N PRO A 165 -4.95 -3.10 3.26
CA PRO A 165 -4.15 -1.91 2.99
C PRO A 165 -3.71 -1.16 4.27
N ASN A 166 -4.23 -1.56 5.44
CA ASN A 166 -3.88 -0.91 6.70
C ASN A 166 -2.52 -1.39 7.20
N PRO A 167 -1.56 -0.49 7.50
CA PRO A 167 -0.26 -0.89 8.00
C PRO A 167 -0.31 -1.40 9.44
N ASP A 168 0.53 -2.40 9.74
CA ASP A 168 0.77 -2.82 11.12
C ASP A 168 1.55 -1.75 11.89
N VAL A 169 2.61 -1.21 11.31
CA VAL A 169 3.44 -0.15 11.91
C VAL A 169 3.87 0.84 10.85
N TYR A 170 3.77 2.12 11.17
CA TYR A 170 4.29 3.18 10.30
C TYR A 170 4.92 4.30 11.13
N GLY A 171 5.76 5.10 10.49
CA GLY A 171 6.41 6.20 11.19
C GLY A 171 7.52 6.86 10.40
N GLY A 172 8.44 7.48 11.13
CA GLY A 172 9.58 8.17 10.54
C GLY A 172 10.80 8.18 11.44
N LEU A 173 11.93 8.41 10.81
CA LEU A 173 13.20 8.64 11.46
C LEU A 173 13.78 9.93 10.91
N ASN A 174 14.16 10.83 11.80
CA ASN A 174 14.85 12.06 11.47
C ASN A 174 16.16 12.18 12.25
N THR A 175 17.20 12.64 11.59
CA THR A 175 18.48 12.89 12.21
C THR A 175 19.02 14.25 11.80
N ARG A 176 19.64 14.95 12.75
CA ARG A 176 20.27 16.25 12.52
C ARG A 176 21.62 16.28 13.19
N ILE A 177 22.64 16.55 12.40
CA ILE A 177 24.03 16.69 12.83
C ILE A 177 24.45 18.15 12.59
N LEU A 178 24.84 18.84 13.66
CA LEU A 178 25.45 20.16 13.58
C LEU A 178 26.94 20.01 13.89
N TRP A 179 27.76 20.35 12.92
CA TRP A 179 29.21 20.34 13.07
C TRP A 179 29.78 21.70 12.72
N LYS A 180 30.19 22.43 13.74
CA LYS A 180 30.60 23.85 13.58
C LYS A 180 29.51 24.64 12.85
N ASN A 181 29.80 25.07 11.63
CA ASN A 181 28.89 25.85 10.77
C ASN A 181 28.09 24.97 9.80
N PHE A 182 28.28 23.65 9.77
CA PHE A 182 27.56 22.74 8.91
C PHE A 182 26.37 22.12 9.66
N THR A 183 25.25 22.03 8.97
CA THR A 183 24.07 21.28 9.42
C THR A 183 23.75 20.24 8.36
N LEU A 184 23.74 18.95 8.75
CA LEU A 184 23.26 17.85 7.95
C LEU A 184 21.96 17.34 8.58
N SER A 185 20.90 17.28 7.80
CA SER A 185 19.61 16.73 8.22
C SER A 185 19.15 15.65 7.25
N ALA A 186 18.67 14.53 7.76
CA ALA A 186 18.10 13.46 6.97
C ALA A 186 16.77 12.99 7.55
N GLN A 187 15.80 12.68 6.67
CA GLN A 187 14.48 12.22 7.04
C GLN A 187 14.11 10.97 6.25
N PHE A 188 13.62 9.97 6.98
CA PHE A 188 13.09 8.74 6.45
C PHE A 188 11.65 8.56 6.89
N THR A 189 10.85 7.89 6.03
CA THR A 189 9.52 7.39 6.36
C THR A 189 9.46 5.90 6.12
N TYR A 190 8.64 5.20 6.87
CA TYR A 190 8.43 3.77 6.70
C TYR A 190 7.00 3.37 6.96
N SER A 191 6.58 2.31 6.31
CA SER A 191 5.34 1.57 6.54
C SER A 191 5.62 0.08 6.42
N VAL A 192 5.00 -0.72 7.26
CA VAL A 192 5.21 -2.18 7.30
C VAL A 192 3.88 -2.88 7.51
N GLY A 193 3.65 -3.95 6.73
CA GLY A 193 2.51 -4.85 6.88
C GLY A 193 1.25 -4.41 6.15
N ASN A 194 1.32 -3.38 5.31
CA ASN A 194 0.22 -3.00 4.43
C ASN A 194 0.33 -3.68 3.07
N ASP A 195 -0.80 -4.06 2.50
CA ASP A 195 -0.91 -4.56 1.15
C ASP A 195 -1.28 -3.45 0.17
N ILE A 196 -0.82 -3.57 -1.07
CA ILE A 196 -1.16 -2.68 -2.18
C ILE A 196 -1.77 -3.50 -3.31
N TYR A 197 -2.93 -3.05 -3.79
CA TYR A 197 -3.49 -3.52 -5.04
C TYR A 197 -2.83 -2.81 -6.23
N ASN A 198 -2.04 -3.55 -7.00
CA ASN A 198 -1.35 -3.06 -8.18
C ASN A 198 -2.22 -3.24 -9.44
N TYR A 199 -3.17 -2.33 -9.63
CA TYR A 199 -4.05 -2.32 -10.81
C TYR A 199 -3.28 -2.02 -12.10
N THR A 200 -2.23 -1.20 -12.02
CA THR A 200 -1.33 -0.94 -13.15
C THR A 200 -0.73 -2.23 -13.67
N ARG A 201 -0.25 -3.10 -12.78
CA ARG A 201 0.30 -4.40 -13.15
C ARG A 201 -0.78 -5.34 -13.67
N GLN A 202 -1.97 -5.38 -13.07
CA GLN A 202 -3.09 -6.17 -13.57
C GLN A 202 -3.39 -5.83 -15.03
N THR A 203 -3.49 -4.55 -15.37
CA THR A 203 -3.77 -4.09 -16.74
C THR A 203 -2.64 -4.49 -17.69
N LEU A 204 -1.37 -4.28 -17.30
CA LEU A 204 -0.22 -4.53 -18.16
C LEU A 204 0.19 -6.02 -18.27
N GLU A 205 -0.37 -6.90 -17.43
CA GLU A 205 -0.08 -8.33 -17.39
C GLU A 205 -1.32 -9.22 -17.60
N ALA A 206 -2.46 -8.63 -17.91
CA ALA A 206 -3.70 -9.36 -18.19
C ALA A 206 -3.58 -10.24 -19.44
N MET A 207 -2.82 -9.81 -20.45
CA MET A 207 -2.63 -10.50 -21.75
C MET A 207 -3.95 -10.81 -22.47
N SER A 208 -4.95 -9.97 -22.25
CA SER A 208 -6.32 -10.15 -22.77
C SER A 208 -6.67 -9.23 -23.94
N GLY A 209 -5.85 -8.22 -24.18
CA GLY A 209 -6.06 -7.18 -25.20
C GLY A 209 -4.82 -6.89 -26.04
N MET A 210 -4.81 -5.71 -26.65
CA MET A 210 -3.72 -5.23 -27.51
C MET A 210 -2.85 -4.15 -26.87
N GLU A 211 -3.05 -3.91 -25.58
CA GLU A 211 -2.32 -2.90 -24.81
C GLU A 211 -0.84 -3.29 -24.66
N ASN A 212 -0.03 -2.28 -24.36
CA ASN A 212 1.36 -2.51 -23.99
C ASN A 212 1.44 -3.40 -22.75
N GLN A 213 2.48 -4.26 -22.70
CA GLN A 213 2.66 -5.25 -21.66
C GLN A 213 4.04 -5.09 -20.98
N THR A 214 4.13 -5.56 -19.74
CA THR A 214 5.42 -5.66 -19.05
C THR A 214 6.26 -6.82 -19.64
N LYS A 215 7.57 -6.79 -19.39
CA LYS A 215 8.46 -7.92 -19.78
C LYS A 215 8.12 -9.22 -19.04
N ALA A 216 7.43 -9.13 -17.90
CA ALA A 216 7.05 -10.29 -17.10
C ALA A 216 6.19 -11.29 -17.89
N VAL A 217 5.39 -10.81 -18.86
CA VAL A 217 4.55 -11.68 -19.71
C VAL A 217 5.35 -12.67 -20.57
N MET A 218 6.66 -12.50 -20.69
CA MET A 218 7.52 -13.47 -21.34
C MET A 218 7.57 -14.80 -20.57
N ASN A 219 7.27 -14.79 -19.28
CA ASN A 219 7.25 -15.97 -18.40
C ASN A 219 5.89 -16.68 -18.38
N ARG A 220 4.99 -16.32 -19.33
CA ARG A 220 3.68 -16.97 -19.44
C ARG A 220 3.79 -18.42 -19.86
N TRP A 221 2.78 -19.20 -19.50
CA TRP A 221 2.63 -20.55 -19.99
C TRP A 221 2.45 -20.56 -21.52
N ARG A 222 3.07 -21.52 -22.23
CA ARG A 222 3.09 -21.64 -23.70
C ARG A 222 2.84 -23.06 -24.22
N MET A 223 3.18 -24.07 -23.43
CA MET A 223 3.05 -25.45 -23.86
C MET A 223 2.74 -26.38 -22.67
N ASP A 224 2.08 -27.46 -22.95
CA ASP A 224 1.72 -28.49 -21.97
C ASP A 224 2.96 -29.01 -21.23
N GLY A 225 2.83 -29.18 -19.90
CA GLY A 225 3.93 -29.55 -19.02
C GLY A 225 4.86 -28.43 -18.60
N GLN A 226 4.68 -27.20 -19.08
CA GLN A 226 5.50 -26.06 -18.67
C GLN A 226 5.06 -25.52 -17.29
N ALA A 227 5.96 -25.54 -16.32
CA ALA A 227 5.78 -24.79 -15.09
C ALA A 227 5.90 -23.29 -15.38
N ALA A 228 4.84 -22.52 -15.11
CA ALA A 228 4.80 -21.09 -15.33
C ALA A 228 4.13 -20.37 -14.16
N SER A 229 4.57 -19.14 -13.88
CA SER A 229 3.96 -18.29 -12.86
C SER A 229 2.85 -17.38 -13.42
N MET A 230 2.68 -17.34 -14.74
CA MET A 230 1.70 -16.52 -15.43
C MET A 230 0.87 -17.39 -16.38
N PRO A 231 -0.44 -17.15 -16.51
CA PRO A 231 -1.30 -17.92 -17.38
C PRO A 231 -0.97 -17.73 -18.86
N LYS A 232 -1.57 -18.52 -19.71
CA LYS A 232 -1.53 -18.35 -21.17
C LYS A 232 -2.15 -17.01 -21.58
N ALA A 233 -1.64 -16.42 -22.64
CA ALA A 233 -2.25 -15.24 -23.25
C ALA A 233 -3.49 -15.65 -24.04
N THR A 234 -4.64 -15.05 -23.72
CA THR A 234 -5.91 -15.35 -24.40
C THR A 234 -6.70 -14.06 -24.61
N TYR A 235 -6.98 -13.75 -25.87
CA TYR A 235 -7.75 -12.56 -26.23
C TYR A 235 -9.14 -12.60 -25.61
N GLY A 236 -9.56 -11.48 -24.99
CA GLY A 236 -10.84 -11.35 -24.33
C GLY A 236 -10.95 -12.06 -22.97
N ASP A 237 -9.93 -12.80 -22.56
CA ASP A 237 -9.84 -13.50 -21.26
C ASP A 237 -11.11 -14.27 -20.84
N PRO A 238 -11.61 -15.21 -21.67
CA PRO A 238 -12.86 -15.91 -21.40
C PRO A 238 -12.84 -16.72 -20.11
N MET A 239 -11.64 -17.17 -19.68
CA MET A 239 -11.43 -17.89 -18.42
C MET A 239 -11.25 -16.97 -17.23
N GLN A 240 -11.24 -15.66 -17.46
CA GLN A 240 -11.05 -14.62 -16.44
C GLN A 240 -9.76 -14.82 -15.62
N ASN A 241 -8.68 -15.21 -16.29
CA ASN A 241 -7.35 -15.40 -15.69
C ASN A 241 -6.80 -14.13 -15.04
N SER A 242 -7.24 -12.96 -15.50
CA SER A 242 -6.84 -11.65 -15.02
C SER A 242 -7.76 -11.08 -13.94
N ARG A 243 -8.78 -11.82 -13.48
CA ARG A 243 -9.73 -11.33 -12.46
C ARG A 243 -9.01 -10.88 -11.18
N PHE A 244 -9.67 -10.02 -10.41
CA PHE A 244 -9.15 -9.49 -9.15
C PHE A 244 -8.86 -10.62 -8.16
N SER A 245 -7.58 -10.82 -7.87
CA SER A 245 -7.06 -11.93 -7.05
C SER A 245 -5.81 -11.50 -6.29
N ASP A 246 -5.36 -12.36 -5.40
CA ASP A 246 -4.11 -12.19 -4.64
C ASP A 246 -2.86 -12.05 -5.53
N ARG A 247 -2.92 -12.47 -6.79
CA ARG A 247 -1.87 -12.23 -7.79
C ARG A 247 -1.52 -10.75 -7.96
N TRP A 248 -2.47 -9.86 -7.75
CA TRP A 248 -2.34 -8.41 -7.93
C TRP A 248 -2.16 -7.65 -6.63
N ILE A 249 -2.22 -8.36 -5.51
CA ILE A 249 -1.96 -7.83 -4.18
C ILE A 249 -0.48 -8.04 -3.88
N GLU A 250 0.20 -6.98 -3.45
CA GLU A 250 1.63 -6.99 -3.19
C GLU A 250 1.91 -6.39 -1.82
N ASP A 251 3.00 -6.86 -1.20
CA ASP A 251 3.52 -6.24 0.02
C ASP A 251 3.92 -4.79 -0.25
N GLY A 252 3.22 -3.87 0.38
CA GLY A 252 3.43 -2.43 0.30
C GLY A 252 4.41 -1.90 1.34
N SER A 253 5.10 -2.76 2.07
CA SER A 253 6.08 -2.35 3.07
C SER A 253 7.25 -1.62 2.42
N PHE A 254 7.68 -0.51 3.05
CA PHE A 254 8.79 0.27 2.52
C PHE A 254 9.56 1.03 3.61
N LEU A 255 10.79 1.39 3.27
CA LEU A 255 11.59 2.45 3.90
C LEU A 255 11.98 3.46 2.82
N LYS A 256 11.64 4.73 3.00
CA LYS A 256 11.89 5.80 2.02
C LYS A 256 12.78 6.89 2.58
N PHE A 257 13.84 7.21 1.87
CA PHE A 257 14.70 8.35 2.15
C PHE A 257 14.08 9.60 1.54
N LYS A 258 13.31 10.32 2.34
CA LYS A 258 12.48 11.45 1.90
C LYS A 258 13.26 12.71 1.62
N ASN A 259 14.19 13.07 2.52
CA ASN A 259 14.89 14.34 2.44
C ASN A 259 16.30 14.24 3.01
N LEU A 260 17.23 14.88 2.32
CA LEU A 260 18.59 15.14 2.78
C LEU A 260 18.89 16.62 2.57
N THR A 261 19.25 17.32 3.65
CA THR A 261 19.61 18.75 3.59
C THR A 261 21.01 18.92 4.15
N LEU A 262 21.86 19.57 3.38
CA LEU A 262 23.17 20.07 3.83
C LEU A 262 23.14 21.59 3.81
N ALA A 263 23.37 22.22 4.94
CA ALA A 263 23.42 23.66 5.07
C ALA A 263 24.75 24.11 5.67
N TYR A 264 25.21 25.29 5.24
CA TYR A 264 26.41 25.95 5.74
C TYR A 264 26.09 27.39 6.15
N ASP A 265 26.31 27.70 7.43
CA ASP A 265 26.17 29.04 7.98
C ASP A 265 27.48 29.79 7.77
N VAL A 266 27.48 30.78 6.85
CA VAL A 266 28.67 31.60 6.53
C VAL A 266 28.94 32.53 7.70
N PRO A 267 30.14 32.48 8.32
CA PRO A 267 30.46 33.33 9.44
C PRO A 267 30.67 34.83 9.00
N ILE A 268 29.61 35.63 9.04
CA ILE A 268 29.67 37.05 8.73
C ILE A 268 29.95 37.77 10.03
N LYS A 269 31.02 38.61 10.04
CA LYS A 269 31.45 39.32 11.24
C LYS A 269 31.04 40.80 11.27
N LYS A 270 30.73 41.42 10.13
CA LYS A 270 30.39 42.85 10.02
C LYS A 270 29.56 43.11 8.76
N GLY A 271 28.61 44.06 8.81
CA GLY A 271 27.86 44.56 7.68
C GLY A 271 26.34 44.66 7.94
N ILE A 272 25.58 45.03 6.92
CA ILE A 272 24.11 45.11 6.96
C ILE A 272 23.50 43.68 6.97
N VAL A 273 24.20 42.71 6.39
CA VAL A 273 23.81 41.32 6.39
C VAL A 273 24.19 40.70 7.74
N THR A 274 23.21 40.28 8.51
CA THR A 274 23.39 39.67 9.85
C THR A 274 23.55 38.17 9.79
N GLY A 275 23.20 37.51 8.68
CA GLY A 275 23.36 36.08 8.48
C GLY A 275 23.25 35.67 7.02
N LEU A 276 24.04 34.68 6.62
CA LEU A 276 23.98 34.05 5.30
C LEU A 276 24.08 32.55 5.50
N GLN A 277 23.09 31.81 5.03
CA GLN A 277 23.13 30.36 4.97
C GLN A 277 22.98 29.90 3.51
N VAL A 278 23.87 29.03 3.10
CA VAL A 278 23.80 28.31 1.82
C VAL A 278 23.35 26.90 2.12
N TYR A 279 22.37 26.38 1.38
CA TYR A 279 21.91 25.03 1.60
C TYR A 279 21.63 24.30 0.28
N ALA A 280 21.83 22.99 0.31
CA ALA A 280 21.47 22.07 -0.75
C ALA A 280 20.49 21.02 -0.20
N VAL A 281 19.48 20.69 -0.98
CA VAL A 281 18.45 19.73 -0.60
C VAL A 281 18.30 18.70 -1.71
N ALA A 282 18.13 17.46 -1.29
CA ALA A 282 17.79 16.35 -2.16
C ALA A 282 16.55 15.64 -1.60
N GLU A 283 15.53 15.44 -2.43
CA GLU A 283 14.26 14.82 -2.02
C GLU A 283 14.00 13.53 -2.79
N ASN A 284 13.30 12.59 -2.13
CA ASN A 284 12.90 11.30 -2.67
C ASN A 284 14.10 10.51 -3.24
N LEU A 285 15.19 10.43 -2.48
CA LEU A 285 16.46 9.88 -2.94
C LEU A 285 16.38 8.39 -3.29
N CYS A 286 15.79 7.58 -2.43
CA CYS A 286 15.57 6.17 -2.70
C CYS A 286 14.44 5.59 -1.84
N THR A 287 13.88 4.48 -2.32
CA THR A 287 12.87 3.68 -1.64
C THR A 287 13.33 2.23 -1.65
N TRP A 288 13.37 1.61 -0.48
CA TRP A 288 13.60 0.17 -0.32
C TRP A 288 12.26 -0.50 -0.06
N THR A 289 11.86 -1.37 -0.98
CA THR A 289 10.56 -2.05 -0.97
C THR A 289 10.60 -3.33 -1.81
N ALA A 290 9.73 -4.28 -1.50
CA ALA A 290 9.45 -5.44 -2.35
C ALA A 290 8.35 -5.17 -3.39
N TYR A 291 7.65 -4.02 -3.28
CA TYR A 291 6.60 -3.61 -4.19
C TYR A 291 7.13 -3.45 -5.62
N LYS A 292 6.39 -3.98 -6.61
CA LYS A 292 6.82 -4.00 -8.02
C LYS A 292 6.36 -2.78 -8.82
N GLY A 293 5.49 -1.94 -8.25
CA GLY A 293 5.09 -0.66 -8.84
C GLY A 293 6.13 0.43 -8.63
N TYR A 294 5.78 1.67 -8.99
CA TYR A 294 6.72 2.79 -8.95
C TYR A 294 6.96 3.34 -7.55
N ASP A 295 5.90 3.46 -6.76
CA ASP A 295 5.99 4.09 -5.43
C ASP A 295 4.96 3.46 -4.46
N PRO A 296 5.41 2.78 -3.39
CA PRO A 296 4.50 2.14 -2.43
C PRO A 296 3.71 3.13 -1.56
N GLU A 297 4.07 4.40 -1.53
CA GLU A 297 3.27 5.45 -0.87
C GLU A 297 2.11 5.95 -1.73
N SER A 298 2.08 5.59 -3.02
CA SER A 298 1.05 6.04 -3.94
C SER A 298 -0.27 5.34 -3.68
N SER A 299 -1.34 6.13 -3.64
CA SER A 299 -2.71 5.64 -3.67
C SER A 299 -3.55 6.60 -4.49
N ILE A 300 -4.46 6.07 -5.31
CA ILE A 300 -5.38 6.88 -6.12
C ILE A 300 -6.32 7.74 -5.28
N SER A 301 -6.49 7.41 -4.03
CA SER A 301 -7.43 8.06 -3.12
C SER A 301 -6.96 8.01 -1.67
N THR A 302 -7.39 8.98 -0.91
CA THR A 302 -7.24 9.01 0.55
C THR A 302 -8.45 8.43 1.28
N SER A 303 -9.50 8.04 0.55
CA SER A 303 -10.68 7.41 1.13
C SER A 303 -10.32 6.03 1.70
N PRO A 304 -10.76 5.67 2.90
CA PRO A 304 -10.51 4.36 3.49
C PRO A 304 -11.04 3.17 2.66
N LEU A 305 -12.01 3.41 1.77
CA LEU A 305 -12.58 2.38 0.88
C LEU A 305 -11.81 2.22 -0.45
N SER A 306 -10.81 3.06 -0.71
CA SER A 306 -9.99 3.02 -1.92
C SER A 306 -8.52 3.34 -1.64
N TYR A 307 -8.10 3.19 -0.40
CA TYR A 307 -6.70 3.30 0.01
C TYR A 307 -5.90 2.06 -0.41
N GLY A 308 -4.60 2.25 -0.66
CA GLY A 308 -3.71 1.15 -1.05
C GLY A 308 -3.91 0.66 -2.49
N ILE A 309 -4.44 1.51 -3.40
CA ILE A 309 -4.64 1.16 -4.81
C ILE A 309 -3.69 1.99 -5.67
N ASP A 310 -2.82 1.33 -6.41
CA ASP A 310 -1.99 1.95 -7.45
C ASP A 310 -2.62 1.74 -8.83
N SER A 311 -3.19 2.81 -9.38
CA SER A 311 -3.75 2.83 -10.72
C SER A 311 -3.07 3.91 -11.54
N PHE A 312 -1.98 3.55 -12.21
CA PHE A 312 -1.18 4.43 -13.08
C PHE A 312 -0.73 5.72 -12.36
N THR A 313 -0.46 5.62 -11.06
CA THR A 313 -0.05 6.77 -10.25
C THR A 313 1.35 7.21 -10.64
N THR A 314 1.51 8.51 -10.88
CA THR A 314 2.82 9.08 -11.22
C THR A 314 3.77 8.98 -10.02
N PRO A 315 4.99 8.40 -10.21
CA PRO A 315 5.95 8.31 -9.12
C PRO A 315 6.45 9.68 -8.66
N GLN A 316 6.82 9.77 -7.39
CA GLN A 316 7.44 10.97 -6.83
C GLN A 316 8.80 11.23 -7.50
N ALA A 317 8.98 12.44 -8.00
CA ALA A 317 10.24 12.85 -8.63
C ALA A 317 11.35 12.98 -7.58
N ARG A 318 12.58 12.63 -7.98
CA ARG A 318 13.78 13.04 -7.25
C ARG A 318 14.05 14.50 -7.56
N THR A 319 14.17 15.32 -6.53
CA THR A 319 14.36 16.76 -6.66
C THR A 319 15.66 17.17 -5.99
N PHE A 320 16.41 18.05 -6.64
CA PHE A 320 17.64 18.63 -6.11
C PHE A 320 17.55 20.14 -6.28
N TYR A 321 17.81 20.87 -5.21
CA TYR A 321 17.87 22.34 -5.29
C TYR A 321 18.90 22.92 -4.33
N ILE A 322 19.38 24.11 -4.67
CA ILE A 322 20.30 24.91 -3.86
C ILE A 322 19.60 26.22 -3.55
N GLY A 323 19.71 26.68 -2.31
CA GLY A 323 19.11 27.90 -1.85
C GLY A 323 20.04 28.74 -0.98
N LEU A 324 19.68 30.03 -0.87
CA LEU A 324 20.34 31.01 -0.03
C LEU A 324 19.31 31.59 0.93
N LYS A 325 19.68 31.75 2.19
CA LYS A 325 18.89 32.44 3.20
C LYS A 325 19.73 33.61 3.72
N LEU A 326 19.21 34.82 3.54
CA LEU A 326 19.83 36.09 3.99
C LEU A 326 19.08 36.60 5.20
N GLY A 327 19.83 36.96 6.25
CA GLY A 327 19.36 37.76 7.38
C GLY A 327 19.83 39.22 7.20
N LEU A 328 18.93 40.16 7.31
CA LEU A 328 19.19 41.60 7.23
C LEU A 328 19.05 42.24 8.61
#